data_cdedbacc89657bfcaea5de04dc112045
#
_entry.id   cdedbacc89657bfcaea5de04dc112045
#
_cell.length_a   1.000
_cell.length_b   1.000
_cell.length_c   1.000
_cell.angle_alpha   90.00
_cell.angle_beta   90.00
_cell.angle_gamma   90.00
#
_symmetry.space_group_name_H-M   'P 1'
#
loop_
_entity.id
_entity.type
_entity.pdbx_description
1 polymer ?
#
loop_
_entity_poly.entity_id
_entity_poly.type
_entity_poly.pdbx_seq_one_letter_code
_entity_poly.pdbx_strand_id
1 'polypeptide(L)'
;MKIYLVGGAVRDQLLGKEPKEKDWVVVGSSPDEMIAKGFKQVGKDFPVFIHPKSGEEYALARTERKSGHGYTGFNFDTNSNVSLEEDLERRDLTINAIAQDDSGNLIDPFGGQKDILEKKLRHVSDAFSEDPLRVLRLSLIHISEPTRLT
;
A
#
# COMPACT_ATOMS: atom_id res chain seq x y z
N MET A 1 4.11 10.49 14.59
CA MET A 1 4.25 9.26 13.79
C MET A 1 3.01 8.39 13.99
N LYS A 2 2.37 8.02 12.90
CA LYS A 2 1.22 7.12 12.91
C LYS A 2 1.49 5.94 12.01
N ILE A 3 1.06 4.74 12.41
CA ILE A 3 1.35 3.49 11.71
C ILE A 3 0.03 2.81 11.34
N TYR A 4 -0.06 2.37 10.09
CA TYR A 4 -1.26 1.73 9.56
C TYR A 4 -0.91 0.43 8.85
N LEU A 5 -1.73 -0.60 9.06
CA LEU A 5 -1.69 -1.80 8.22
C LEU A 5 -2.35 -1.45 6.88
N VAL A 6 -1.77 -1.87 5.76
CA VAL A 6 -2.27 -1.49 4.44
C VAL A 6 -2.23 -2.64 3.44
N GLY A 7 -2.88 -2.43 2.32
CA GLY A 7 -2.75 -3.27 1.15
C GLY A 7 -3.39 -4.64 1.28
N GLY A 8 -2.71 -5.64 0.75
CA GLY A 8 -3.24 -7.00 0.68
C GLY A 8 -3.61 -7.62 2.02
N ALA A 9 -2.92 -7.23 3.10
CA ALA A 9 -3.24 -7.74 4.43
C ALA A 9 -4.63 -7.29 4.90
N VAL A 10 -4.98 -6.03 4.69
CA VAL A 10 -6.30 -5.50 5.05
C VAL A 10 -7.37 -6.14 4.17
N ARG A 11 -7.11 -6.22 2.88
CA ARG A 11 -8.00 -6.91 1.94
C ARG A 11 -8.27 -8.35 2.37
N ASP A 12 -7.22 -9.09 2.71
CA ASP A 12 -7.34 -10.49 3.11
C ASP A 12 -8.15 -10.65 4.39
N GLN A 13 -7.95 -9.77 5.37
CA GLN A 13 -8.76 -9.77 6.59
C GLN A 13 -10.24 -9.54 6.28
N LEU A 14 -10.54 -8.62 5.39
CA LEU A 14 -11.92 -8.34 4.99
C LEU A 14 -12.56 -9.49 4.22
N LEU A 15 -11.74 -10.29 3.54
CA LEU A 15 -12.20 -11.50 2.85
C LEU A 15 -12.25 -12.73 3.77
N GLY A 16 -11.94 -12.57 5.04
CA GLY A 16 -11.96 -13.68 6.00
C GLY A 16 -10.74 -14.58 5.92
N LYS A 17 -9.68 -14.14 5.27
CA LYS A 17 -8.42 -14.85 5.16
C LYS A 17 -7.42 -14.33 6.17
N GLU A 18 -6.56 -15.21 6.67
CA GLU A 18 -5.44 -14.77 7.49
C GLU A 18 -4.33 -14.24 6.58
N PRO A 19 -3.87 -13.00 6.80
CA PRO A 19 -2.81 -12.43 5.94
C PRO A 19 -1.49 -13.18 6.15
N LYS A 20 -0.85 -13.53 5.04
CA LYS A 20 0.47 -14.18 5.06
C LYS A 20 1.59 -13.18 5.26
N GLU A 21 1.43 -12.00 4.69
CA GLU A 21 2.38 -10.90 4.79
C GLU A 21 1.65 -9.66 5.24
N LYS A 22 2.30 -8.87 6.08
CA LYS A 22 1.75 -7.60 6.56
C LYS A 22 2.68 -6.48 6.16
N ASP A 23 2.12 -5.50 5.47
CA ASP A 23 2.82 -4.28 5.10
C ASP A 23 2.25 -3.12 5.89
N TRP A 24 3.14 -2.28 6.39
CA TRP A 24 2.78 -1.14 7.21
C TRP A 24 3.20 0.15 6.54
N VAL A 25 2.38 1.18 6.66
CA VAL A 25 2.75 2.52 6.24
C VAL A 25 2.89 3.42 7.46
N VAL A 26 3.92 4.27 7.45
CA VAL A 26 4.22 5.21 8.52
C VAL A 26 4.01 6.63 8.01
N VAL A 27 3.17 7.37 8.70
CA VAL A 27 2.85 8.76 8.38
C VAL A 27 3.47 9.68 9.43
N GLY A 28 4.08 10.77 8.99
CA GLY A 28 4.63 11.77 9.90
C GLY A 28 5.97 11.38 10.51
N SER A 29 6.79 10.68 9.78
CA SER A 29 8.12 10.26 10.23
C SER A 29 9.17 10.50 9.13
N SER A 30 10.41 10.17 9.44
CA SER A 30 11.55 10.33 8.52
C SER A 30 12.42 9.08 8.58
N PRO A 31 13.31 8.87 7.57
CA PRO A 31 14.24 7.76 7.62
C PRO A 31 15.10 7.77 8.89
N ASP A 32 15.58 8.94 9.30
CA ASP A 32 16.42 9.06 10.50
C ASP A 32 15.65 8.63 11.76
N GLU A 33 14.39 9.02 11.87
CA GLU A 33 13.55 8.63 13.00
C GLU A 33 13.31 7.12 13.02
N MET A 34 13.10 6.51 11.86
CA MET A 34 12.89 5.06 11.76
C MET A 34 14.16 4.32 12.21
N ILE A 35 15.33 4.77 11.76
CA ILE A 35 16.60 4.16 12.15
C ILE A 35 16.84 4.33 13.66
N ALA A 36 16.54 5.51 14.18
CA ALA A 36 16.69 5.78 15.61
C ALA A 36 15.82 4.88 16.48
N LYS A 37 14.69 4.41 15.95
CA LYS A 37 13.79 3.48 16.63
C LYS A 37 14.18 2.01 16.46
N GLY A 38 15.29 1.74 15.79
CA GLY A 38 15.82 0.39 15.65
C GLY A 38 15.41 -0.34 14.37
N PHE A 39 14.72 0.31 13.45
CA PHE A 39 14.38 -0.28 12.17
C PHE A 39 15.61 -0.37 11.28
N LYS A 40 15.69 -1.41 10.47
CA LYS A 40 16.76 -1.60 9.51
C LYS A 40 16.29 -1.14 8.13
N GLN A 41 16.99 -0.18 7.54
CA GLN A 41 16.69 0.31 6.20
C GLN A 41 17.23 -0.64 5.14
N VAL A 42 16.38 -0.98 4.16
CA VAL A 42 16.76 -1.77 2.97
C VAL A 42 16.20 -1.07 1.72
N GLY A 43 16.82 -1.34 0.58
CA GLY A 43 16.45 -0.72 -0.68
C GLY A 43 17.17 0.59 -0.95
N LYS A 44 17.40 0.89 -2.23
CA LYS A 44 18.15 2.09 -2.65
C LYS A 44 17.21 3.22 -3.11
N ASP A 45 16.22 2.89 -3.91
CA ASP A 45 15.40 3.90 -4.57
C ASP A 45 14.25 4.39 -3.69
N PHE A 46 13.63 3.48 -2.96
CA PHE A 46 12.66 3.83 -1.94
C PHE A 46 12.93 2.96 -0.72
N PRO A 47 13.29 3.56 0.39
CA PRO A 47 13.67 2.79 1.56
C PRO A 47 12.47 2.10 2.19
N VAL A 48 12.65 0.82 2.48
CA VAL A 48 11.76 0.02 3.29
C VAL A 48 12.48 -0.25 4.60
N PHE A 49 11.75 -0.27 5.69
CA PHE A 49 12.31 -0.44 7.03
C PHE A 49 11.79 -1.74 7.63
N ILE A 50 12.72 -2.56 8.10
CA ILE A 50 12.37 -3.86 8.69
C ILE A 50 12.28 -3.71 10.20
N HIS A 51 11.15 -4.13 10.75
CA HIS A 51 10.91 -4.06 12.19
C HIS A 51 11.88 -4.99 12.94
N PRO A 52 12.54 -4.50 14.01
CA PRO A 52 13.60 -5.27 14.67
C PRO A 52 13.11 -6.56 15.35
N LYS A 53 11.83 -6.66 15.70
CA LYS A 53 11.27 -7.83 16.35
C LYS A 53 10.44 -8.70 15.43
N SER A 54 9.53 -8.10 14.68
CA SER A 54 8.59 -8.85 13.84
C SER A 54 9.17 -9.23 12.47
N GLY A 55 10.18 -8.51 12.00
CA GLY A 55 10.71 -8.69 10.64
C GLY A 55 9.77 -8.17 9.55
N GLU A 56 8.66 -7.56 9.91
CA GLU A 56 7.69 -7.03 8.96
C GLU A 56 8.19 -5.74 8.31
N GLU A 57 7.69 -5.46 7.13
CA GLU A 57 8.11 -4.31 6.34
C GLU A 57 7.27 -3.08 6.65
N TYR A 58 7.96 -1.97 6.90
CA TYR A 58 7.36 -0.67 7.14
C TYR A 58 7.88 0.31 6.08
N ALA A 59 6.99 1.03 5.45
CA ALA A 59 7.36 2.06 4.46
C ALA A 59 6.82 3.41 4.89
N LEU A 60 7.59 4.46 4.66
CA LEU A 60 7.10 5.81 4.88
C LEU A 60 6.04 6.15 3.83
N ALA A 61 5.02 6.89 4.23
CA ALA A 61 4.01 7.39 3.31
C ALA A 61 4.69 8.17 2.19
N ARG A 62 4.30 7.91 0.96
CA ARG A 62 4.94 8.52 -0.21
C ARG A 62 3.95 8.82 -1.30
N THR A 63 4.31 9.79 -2.14
CA THR A 63 3.65 10.04 -3.40
C THR A 63 4.56 9.60 -4.54
N GLU A 64 3.99 9.30 -5.69
CA GLU A 64 4.74 8.99 -6.89
C GLU A 64 4.56 10.14 -7.88
N ARG A 65 5.68 10.68 -8.37
CA ARG A 65 5.68 11.74 -9.36
C ARG A 65 6.48 11.30 -10.57
N LYS A 66 5.90 11.46 -11.75
CA LYS A 66 6.63 11.21 -12.99
C LYS A 66 7.60 12.37 -13.22
N SER A 67 8.90 12.07 -13.28
CA SER A 67 9.94 13.10 -13.41
C SER A 67 10.11 13.64 -14.82
N GLY A 68 9.54 13.03 -15.81
CA GLY A 68 9.61 13.50 -17.20
C GLY A 68 10.93 13.21 -17.91
N HIS A 69 11.97 12.80 -17.22
CA HIS A 69 13.28 12.55 -17.82
C HIS A 69 13.84 11.21 -17.36
N GLY A 70 14.24 10.40 -18.33
CA GLY A 70 14.87 9.11 -18.07
C GLY A 70 13.87 7.99 -17.81
N TYR A 71 14.40 6.79 -17.84
CA TYR A 71 13.62 5.55 -17.73
C TYR A 71 13.17 5.26 -16.30
N THR A 72 13.74 5.90 -15.33
CA THR A 72 13.26 5.78 -13.95
C THR A 72 11.97 6.58 -13.73
N GLY A 73 11.75 7.65 -14.48
CA GLY A 73 10.51 8.40 -14.63
C GLY A 73 9.71 8.79 -13.40
N PHE A 74 10.05 8.31 -12.22
CA PHE A 74 9.29 8.54 -10.99
C PHE A 74 10.20 9.05 -9.88
N ASN A 75 9.76 10.09 -9.21
CA ASN A 75 10.34 10.55 -7.95
C ASN A 75 9.39 10.16 -6.83
N PHE A 76 9.97 9.71 -5.72
CA PHE A 76 9.20 9.38 -4.52
C PHE A 76 9.37 10.50 -3.51
N ASP A 77 8.25 11.07 -3.09
CA ASP A 77 8.22 12.05 -2.03
C ASP A 77 7.85 11.34 -0.74
N THR A 78 8.82 11.27 0.18
CA THR A 78 8.67 10.60 1.47
C THR A 78 8.78 11.57 2.63
N ASN A 79 8.58 12.87 2.41
CA ASN A 79 8.65 13.81 3.50
C ASN A 79 7.51 13.59 4.50
N SER A 80 7.67 14.13 5.72
CA SER A 80 6.72 13.90 6.81
C SER A 80 5.34 14.53 6.59
N ASN A 81 5.18 15.33 5.54
CA ASN A 81 3.91 15.98 5.21
C ASN A 81 3.03 15.14 4.27
N VAL A 82 3.53 14.02 3.76
CA VAL A 82 2.72 13.14 2.91
C VAL A 82 1.66 12.48 3.78
N SER A 83 0.40 12.63 3.39
CA SER A 83 -0.73 12.05 4.13
C SER A 83 -0.95 10.58 3.78
N LEU A 84 -1.70 9.89 4.65
CA LEU A 84 -2.11 8.51 4.37
C LEU A 84 -2.93 8.44 3.07
N GLU A 85 -3.85 9.37 2.86
CA GLU A 85 -4.69 9.39 1.66
C GLU A 85 -3.87 9.55 0.38
N GLU A 86 -2.84 10.39 0.40
CA GLU A 86 -1.93 10.55 -0.73
C GLU A 86 -1.17 9.25 -1.02
N ASP A 87 -0.74 8.53 0.01
CA ASP A 87 -0.10 7.23 -0.17
C ASP A 87 -1.07 6.20 -0.76
N LEU A 88 -2.29 6.16 -0.27
CA LEU A 88 -3.30 5.22 -0.77
C LEU A 88 -3.69 5.52 -2.22
N GLU A 89 -3.72 6.79 -2.60
CA GLU A 89 -4.09 7.20 -3.96
C GLU A 89 -3.15 6.67 -5.04
N ARG A 90 -1.89 6.49 -4.74
CA ARG A 90 -0.90 5.96 -5.70
C ARG A 90 -1.02 4.46 -5.94
N ARG A 91 -1.84 3.76 -5.19
CA ARG A 91 -2.00 2.31 -5.29
C ARG A 91 -2.83 1.92 -6.50
N ASP A 92 -2.78 0.64 -6.86
CA ASP A 92 -3.45 0.13 -8.06
C ASP A 92 -4.97 0.01 -7.90
N LEU A 93 -5.40 -0.89 -7.05
CA LEU A 93 -6.82 -1.20 -6.89
C LEU A 93 -7.38 -0.62 -5.60
N THR A 94 -8.67 -0.27 -5.62
CA THR A 94 -9.36 0.23 -4.44
C THR A 94 -9.33 -0.77 -3.29
N ILE A 95 -9.42 -2.07 -3.58
CA ILE A 95 -9.36 -3.12 -2.57
C ILE A 95 -7.99 -3.23 -1.90
N ASN A 96 -6.96 -2.69 -2.53
CA ASN A 96 -5.61 -2.62 -1.98
C ASN A 96 -5.27 -1.23 -1.40
N ALA A 97 -6.21 -0.31 -1.44
CA ALA A 97 -6.05 1.07 -0.96
C ALA A 97 -6.88 1.33 0.31
N ILE A 98 -6.91 0.35 1.19
CA ILE A 98 -7.56 0.41 2.50
C ILE A 98 -6.49 0.30 3.57
N ALA A 99 -6.59 1.14 4.58
CA ALA A 99 -5.68 1.10 5.73
C ALA A 99 -6.45 0.77 7.01
N GLN A 100 -5.75 0.24 7.98
CA GLN A 100 -6.30 -0.05 9.30
C GLN A 100 -5.38 0.53 10.38
N ASP A 101 -5.95 1.30 11.30
CA ASP A 101 -5.16 1.86 12.39
C ASP A 101 -4.96 0.84 13.52
N ASP A 102 -4.25 1.23 14.57
CA ASP A 102 -3.95 0.37 15.71
C ASP A 102 -5.18 0.03 16.56
N SER A 103 -6.25 0.78 16.41
CA SER A 103 -7.53 0.51 17.09
C SER A 103 -8.48 -0.36 16.26
N GLY A 104 -8.06 -0.75 15.06
CA GLY A 104 -8.87 -1.56 14.16
C GLY A 104 -9.81 -0.78 13.24
N ASN A 105 -9.76 0.55 13.27
CA ASN A 105 -10.58 1.38 12.40
C ASN A 105 -10.06 1.34 10.97
N LEU A 106 -10.97 1.23 10.01
CA LEU A 106 -10.63 1.20 8.59
C LEU A 106 -10.67 2.62 8.00
N ILE A 107 -9.65 2.92 7.21
CA ILE A 107 -9.59 4.16 6.42
C ILE A 107 -9.66 3.75 4.96
N ASP A 108 -10.75 4.11 4.30
CA ASP A 108 -11.10 3.60 2.98
C ASP A 108 -11.63 4.72 2.08
N PRO A 109 -10.74 5.65 1.67
CA PRO A 109 -11.19 6.84 0.92
C PRO A 109 -11.70 6.53 -0.49
N PHE A 110 -11.37 5.38 -1.06
CA PHE A 110 -11.70 5.04 -2.44
C PHE A 110 -12.79 3.97 -2.57
N GLY A 111 -13.39 3.55 -1.46
CA GLY A 111 -14.51 2.61 -1.49
C GLY A 111 -14.12 1.16 -1.71
N GLY A 112 -12.93 0.75 -1.28
CA GLY A 112 -12.45 -0.63 -1.46
C GLY A 112 -13.31 -1.67 -0.74
N GLN A 113 -13.85 -1.34 0.42
CA GLN A 113 -14.73 -2.27 1.15
C GLN A 113 -15.98 -2.60 0.33
N LYS A 114 -16.57 -1.59 -0.30
CA LYS A 114 -17.73 -1.77 -1.16
C LYS A 114 -17.37 -2.65 -2.36
N ASP A 115 -16.21 -2.41 -2.96
CA ASP A 115 -15.76 -3.18 -4.11
C ASP A 115 -15.50 -4.64 -3.74
N ILE A 116 -15.00 -4.91 -2.53
CA ILE A 116 -14.87 -6.28 -2.02
C ILE A 116 -16.23 -6.96 -1.92
N LEU A 117 -17.21 -6.29 -1.32
CA LEU A 117 -18.56 -6.83 -1.17
C LEU A 117 -19.23 -7.10 -2.52
N GLU A 118 -19.03 -6.22 -3.48
CA GLU A 118 -19.61 -6.33 -4.81
C GLU A 118 -18.77 -7.19 -5.76
N LYS A 119 -17.62 -7.67 -5.28
CA LYS A 119 -16.67 -8.48 -6.07
C LYS A 119 -16.20 -7.75 -7.32
N LYS A 120 -15.90 -6.45 -7.17
CA LYS A 120 -15.42 -5.60 -8.24
C LYS A 120 -13.94 -5.32 -8.12
N LEU A 121 -13.25 -5.29 -9.26
CA LEU A 121 -11.86 -4.88 -9.36
C LEU A 121 -11.85 -3.52 -10.07
N ARG A 122 -11.62 -2.47 -9.31
CA ARG A 122 -11.64 -1.10 -9.81
C ARG A 122 -10.33 -0.41 -9.44
N HIS A 123 -9.74 0.27 -10.41
CA HIS A 123 -8.51 1.02 -10.16
C HIS A 123 -8.80 2.32 -9.38
N VAL A 124 -7.80 2.75 -8.60
CA VAL A 124 -7.91 3.96 -7.78
C VAL A 124 -7.89 5.22 -8.65
N SER A 125 -7.08 5.21 -9.70
CA SER A 125 -6.92 6.35 -10.60
C SER A 125 -6.69 5.90 -12.03
N ASP A 126 -6.81 6.84 -12.98
CA ASP A 126 -6.62 6.56 -14.40
C ASP A 126 -5.20 6.11 -14.75
N ALA A 127 -4.22 6.42 -13.91
CA ALA A 127 -2.84 5.98 -14.11
C ALA A 127 -2.70 4.46 -14.12
N PHE A 128 -3.65 3.74 -13.52
CA PHE A 128 -3.66 2.27 -13.50
C PHE A 128 -3.70 1.69 -14.92
N SER A 129 -4.53 2.22 -15.79
CA SER A 129 -4.74 1.66 -17.13
C SER A 129 -3.51 1.80 -18.04
N GLU A 130 -2.57 2.66 -17.68
CA GLU A 130 -1.35 2.90 -18.47
C GLU A 130 -0.18 1.98 -18.05
N ASP A 131 -0.33 1.22 -16.98
CA ASP A 131 0.74 0.37 -16.45
C ASP A 131 0.41 -1.11 -16.69
N PRO A 132 1.12 -1.78 -17.62
CA PRO A 132 0.89 -3.20 -17.90
C PRO A 132 1.12 -4.12 -16.70
N LEU A 133 2.02 -3.74 -15.79
CA LEU A 133 2.29 -4.55 -14.60
C LEU A 133 1.10 -4.55 -13.65
N ARG A 134 0.39 -3.44 -13.58
CA ARG A 134 -0.83 -3.35 -12.76
C ARG A 134 -1.94 -4.19 -13.34
N VAL A 135 -2.04 -4.27 -14.65
CA VAL A 135 -2.99 -5.16 -15.33
C VAL A 135 -2.69 -6.63 -15.00
N LEU A 136 -1.42 -7.00 -14.99
CA LEU A 136 -1.01 -8.35 -14.60
C LEU A 136 -1.35 -8.65 -13.15
N ARG A 137 -1.16 -7.69 -12.24
CA ARG A 137 -1.57 -7.84 -10.84
C ARG A 137 -3.06 -8.09 -10.71
N LEU A 138 -3.86 -7.38 -11.48
CA LEU A 138 -5.31 -7.57 -11.52
C LEU A 138 -5.65 -9.00 -11.89
N SER A 139 -5.02 -9.52 -12.93
CA SER A 139 -5.22 -10.90 -13.39
C SER A 139 -4.81 -11.91 -12.31
N LEU A 140 -3.70 -11.69 -11.62
CA LEU A 140 -3.22 -12.57 -10.56
C LEU A 140 -4.18 -12.61 -9.37
N ILE A 141 -4.73 -11.46 -8.99
CA ILE A 141 -5.73 -11.40 -7.91
C ILE A 141 -6.97 -12.17 -8.30
N HIS A 142 -7.43 -12.03 -9.51
CA HIS A 142 -8.59 -12.74 -10.03
C HIS A 142 -8.37 -14.27 -10.02
N ILE A 143 -7.21 -14.72 -10.46
CA ILE A 143 -6.85 -16.13 -10.49
C ILE A 143 -6.72 -16.70 -9.07
N SER A 144 -6.13 -15.95 -8.15
CA SER A 144 -5.89 -16.43 -6.79
C SER A 144 -7.16 -16.54 -5.94
N GLU A 145 -8.28 -15.96 -6.39
CA GLU A 145 -9.54 -15.95 -5.64
C GLU A 145 -10.75 -16.35 -6.49
N PRO A 146 -10.67 -17.43 -7.27
CA PRO A 146 -11.74 -17.79 -8.21
C PRO A 146 -13.05 -18.14 -7.51
N THR A 147 -12.99 -18.76 -6.35
CA THR A 147 -14.18 -19.19 -5.60
C THR A 147 -14.96 -18.03 -5.00
N ARG A 148 -14.35 -16.88 -4.87
CA ARG A 148 -15.02 -15.73 -4.27
C ARG A 148 -15.81 -14.89 -5.27
N LEU A 149 -15.70 -15.23 -6.53
CA LEU A 149 -16.38 -14.54 -7.62
C LEU A 149 -17.68 -15.21 -8.03
N THR A 150 -17.97 -16.35 -7.45
CA THR A 150 -19.21 -17.10 -7.73
C THR A 150 -20.40 -16.69 -6.87
#